data_715066686146fe738a9c63645cd3bcc7
#
_entry.id   715066686146fe738a9c63645cd3bcc7
#
_cell.length_a   1.000
_cell.length_b   1.000
_cell.length_c   1.000
_cell.angle_alpha   90.00
_cell.angle_beta   90.00
_cell.angle_gamma   90.00
#
_symmetry.space_group_name_H-M   'P 1'
#
loop_
_entity.id
_entity.type
_entity.pdbx_description
1 polymer ?
#
loop_
_entity_poly.entity_id
_entity_poly.type
_entity_poly.pdbx_seq_one_letter_code
_entity_poly.pdbx_strand_id
1 'polypeptide(L)'
;MDTIPVIDIAPFLDGTAKGQAATARAVDDACSTLGFLIIVGHGVPDSLIDDMRRISFAYFDRPLEEKIKLRMPRDRYRGYISLGSEALSYSLDEESPPDFKESFSIGPVDPPDDPYHRAAAPGKFFAPNLWPEHPAGFRPVWEAYYREMERVATTLMRIFAVGLGMDKHFFDDKVDRHITNFSVLHYPEQPKPPLPGQLRAGAHTDYGSLTILKPDNAPGGLQVQKDGAWIDVRNLHRQPR
;
A
#
# COMPACT_ATOMS: atom_id res chain seq x y z
N MET A 1 23.07 9.22 -11.27
CA MET A 1 21.99 9.30 -10.27
C MET A 1 21.11 8.08 -10.48
N ASP A 2 21.05 7.23 -9.49
CA ASP A 2 20.18 6.05 -9.55
C ASP A 2 18.72 6.51 -9.53
N THR A 3 17.98 6.15 -10.55
CA THR A 3 16.55 6.44 -10.64
C THR A 3 15.80 5.12 -10.42
N ILE A 4 14.65 5.20 -9.73
CA ILE A 4 13.81 4.01 -9.53
C ILE A 4 13.32 3.54 -10.90
N PRO A 5 13.52 2.26 -11.27
CA PRO A 5 13.09 1.73 -12.56
C PRO A 5 11.58 1.83 -12.75
N VAL A 6 11.15 2.22 -13.95
CA VAL A 6 9.74 2.19 -14.37
C VAL A 6 9.54 1.01 -15.30
N ILE A 7 8.66 0.09 -14.91
CA ILE A 7 8.43 -1.17 -15.63
C ILE A 7 6.98 -1.25 -16.09
N ASP A 8 6.77 -1.40 -17.39
CA ASP A 8 5.46 -1.69 -17.96
C ASP A 8 5.15 -3.19 -17.81
N ILE A 9 4.09 -3.51 -17.08
CA ILE A 9 3.66 -4.90 -16.87
C ILE A 9 2.58 -5.37 -17.84
N ALA A 10 2.09 -4.50 -18.74
CA ALA A 10 1.11 -4.89 -19.76
C ALA A 10 1.61 -6.05 -20.65
N PRO A 11 2.88 -6.12 -21.09
CA PRO A 11 3.37 -7.26 -21.88
C PRO A 11 3.33 -8.61 -21.12
N PHE A 12 3.34 -8.61 -19.78
CA PHE A 12 3.10 -9.82 -19.01
C PHE A 12 1.64 -10.24 -19.03
N LEU A 13 0.73 -9.26 -18.97
CA LEU A 13 -0.71 -9.48 -19.02
C LEU A 13 -1.18 -9.97 -20.41
N ASP A 14 -0.51 -9.56 -21.48
CA ASP A 14 -0.78 -10.03 -22.86
C ASP A 14 -0.54 -11.54 -23.05
N GLY A 15 0.13 -12.18 -22.11
CA GLY A 15 0.27 -13.64 -22.03
C GLY A 15 1.29 -14.25 -22.99
N THR A 16 2.00 -13.45 -23.79
CA THR A 16 3.05 -13.97 -24.70
C THR A 16 4.29 -14.42 -23.89
N ALA A 17 4.87 -15.57 -24.24
CA ALA A 17 6.07 -16.07 -23.56
C ALA A 17 7.21 -15.05 -23.55
N LYS A 18 7.40 -14.31 -24.66
CA LYS A 18 8.41 -13.26 -24.76
C LYS A 18 8.13 -12.08 -23.83
N GLY A 19 6.89 -11.60 -23.78
CA GLY A 19 6.46 -10.50 -22.93
C GLY A 19 6.61 -10.88 -21.45
N GLN A 20 6.16 -12.07 -21.07
CA GLN A 20 6.26 -12.57 -19.70
C GLN A 20 7.73 -12.68 -19.24
N ALA A 21 8.60 -13.27 -20.05
CA ALA A 21 10.01 -13.41 -19.72
C ALA A 21 10.74 -12.05 -19.64
N ALA A 22 10.42 -11.11 -20.54
CA ALA A 22 11.06 -9.79 -20.54
C ALA A 22 10.64 -8.97 -19.32
N THR A 23 9.34 -8.92 -19.00
CA THR A 23 8.82 -8.20 -17.81
C THR A 23 9.38 -8.81 -16.53
N ALA A 24 9.36 -10.15 -16.41
CA ALA A 24 9.85 -10.83 -15.22
C ALA A 24 11.34 -10.55 -14.97
N ARG A 25 12.16 -10.55 -16.01
CA ARG A 25 13.58 -10.19 -15.90
C ARG A 25 13.80 -8.77 -15.45
N ALA A 26 13.06 -7.80 -16.02
CA ALA A 26 13.17 -6.39 -15.63
C ALA A 26 12.78 -6.17 -14.17
N VAL A 27 11.75 -6.89 -13.67
CA VAL A 27 11.33 -6.86 -12.27
C VAL A 27 12.38 -7.49 -11.37
N ASP A 28 12.93 -8.65 -11.75
CA ASP A 28 13.98 -9.34 -10.99
C ASP A 28 15.24 -8.47 -10.87
N ASP A 29 15.69 -7.85 -11.96
CA ASP A 29 16.83 -6.92 -11.98
C ASP A 29 16.58 -5.72 -11.02
N ALA A 30 15.38 -5.13 -11.04
CA ALA A 30 15.02 -4.03 -10.16
C ALA A 30 15.00 -4.44 -8.68
N CYS A 31 14.40 -5.58 -8.38
CA CYS A 31 14.31 -6.10 -7.01
C CYS A 31 15.69 -6.49 -6.46
N SER A 32 16.54 -7.11 -7.27
CA SER A 32 17.88 -7.58 -6.87
C SER A 32 18.86 -6.41 -6.68
N THR A 33 18.66 -5.28 -7.36
CA THR A 33 19.59 -4.13 -7.31
C THR A 33 19.16 -3.04 -6.35
N LEU A 34 17.87 -2.69 -6.32
CA LEU A 34 17.34 -1.59 -5.51
C LEU A 34 16.28 -2.04 -4.51
N GLY A 35 15.54 -3.12 -4.79
CA GLY A 35 14.38 -3.53 -4.01
C GLY A 35 13.11 -2.70 -4.26
N PHE A 36 13.17 -1.71 -5.16
CA PHE A 36 12.07 -0.81 -5.48
C PHE A 36 11.89 -0.65 -6.99
N LEU A 37 10.65 -0.58 -7.43
CA LEU A 37 10.27 -0.33 -8.82
C LEU A 37 8.96 0.44 -8.90
N ILE A 38 8.74 1.11 -10.02
CA ILE A 38 7.46 1.74 -10.35
C ILE A 38 6.83 0.92 -11.46
N ILE A 39 5.59 0.48 -11.28
CA ILE A 39 4.85 -0.26 -12.30
C ILE A 39 3.88 0.65 -13.05
N VAL A 40 3.78 0.42 -14.36
CA VAL A 40 2.75 1.01 -15.23
C VAL A 40 2.08 -0.11 -16.03
N GLY A 41 1.01 0.19 -16.75
CA GLY A 41 0.30 -0.83 -17.54
C GLY A 41 -0.44 -1.89 -16.72
N HIS A 42 -0.74 -1.58 -15.45
CA HIS A 42 -1.38 -2.51 -14.50
C HIS A 42 -2.88 -2.72 -14.73
N GLY A 43 -3.50 -1.92 -15.58
CA GLY A 43 -4.91 -2.06 -15.98
C GLY A 43 -5.94 -1.67 -14.92
N VAL A 44 -5.53 -1.08 -13.79
CA VAL A 44 -6.47 -0.51 -12.81
C VAL A 44 -7.11 0.75 -13.42
N PRO A 45 -8.46 0.87 -13.45
CA PRO A 45 -9.11 2.03 -14.03
C PRO A 45 -8.75 3.34 -13.32
N ASP A 46 -8.35 4.37 -14.07
CA ASP A 46 -8.02 5.69 -13.51
C ASP A 46 -9.22 6.29 -12.74
N SER A 47 -10.44 6.08 -13.24
CA SER A 47 -11.66 6.52 -12.55
C SER A 47 -11.81 5.93 -11.15
N LEU A 48 -11.44 4.66 -10.97
CA LEU A 48 -11.47 4.02 -9.64
C LEU A 48 -10.38 4.57 -8.72
N ILE A 49 -9.20 4.87 -9.26
CA ILE A 49 -8.12 5.54 -8.51
C ILE A 49 -8.57 6.92 -8.04
N ASP A 50 -9.20 7.70 -8.93
CA ASP A 50 -9.72 9.04 -8.62
C ASP A 50 -10.87 8.98 -7.60
N ASP A 51 -11.79 8.03 -7.73
CA ASP A 51 -12.87 7.80 -6.78
C ASP A 51 -12.32 7.41 -5.39
N MET A 52 -11.34 6.52 -5.36
CA MET A 52 -10.68 6.12 -4.11
C MET A 52 -10.02 7.30 -3.42
N ARG A 53 -9.29 8.13 -4.18
CA ARG A 53 -8.68 9.35 -3.66
C ARG A 53 -9.74 10.32 -3.12
N ARG A 54 -10.74 10.63 -3.92
CA ARG A 54 -11.81 11.58 -3.58
C ARG A 54 -12.57 11.16 -2.32
N ILE A 55 -12.97 9.90 -2.23
CA ILE A 55 -13.77 9.40 -1.11
C ILE A 55 -12.94 9.35 0.19
N SER A 56 -11.64 9.05 0.08
CA SER A 56 -10.73 9.03 1.22
C SER A 56 -10.47 10.43 1.77
N PHE A 57 -10.24 11.43 0.92
CA PHE A 57 -10.14 12.82 1.36
C PHE A 57 -11.43 13.26 2.05
N ALA A 58 -12.59 12.99 1.46
CA ALA A 58 -13.88 13.33 2.07
C ALA A 58 -14.09 12.67 3.46
N TYR A 59 -13.48 11.53 3.72
CA TYR A 59 -13.49 10.92 5.06
C TYR A 59 -12.52 11.62 6.01
N PHE A 60 -11.28 11.89 5.60
CA PHE A 60 -10.30 12.54 6.47
C PHE A 60 -10.63 14.00 6.79
N ASP A 61 -11.38 14.70 5.94
CA ASP A 61 -11.89 16.03 6.16
C ASP A 61 -13.04 16.09 7.20
N ARG A 62 -13.54 14.93 7.65
CA ARG A 62 -14.59 14.90 8.66
C ARG A 62 -14.06 15.30 10.05
N PRO A 63 -14.95 15.83 10.94
CA PRO A 63 -14.60 16.12 12.31
C PRO A 63 -13.97 14.92 13.03
N LEU A 64 -13.00 15.20 13.91
CA LEU A 64 -12.29 14.16 14.64
C LEU A 64 -13.22 13.24 15.43
N GLU A 65 -14.25 13.80 16.06
CA GLU A 65 -15.27 13.07 16.83
C GLU A 65 -16.03 12.03 16.00
N GLU A 66 -16.11 12.19 14.68
CA GLU A 66 -16.71 11.19 13.80
C GLU A 66 -15.71 10.11 13.44
N LYS A 67 -14.47 10.49 13.14
CA LYS A 67 -13.40 9.55 12.78
C LYS A 67 -13.07 8.60 13.94
N ILE A 68 -12.97 9.10 15.16
CA ILE A 68 -12.65 8.30 16.35
C ILE A 68 -13.72 7.27 16.73
N LYS A 69 -14.95 7.37 16.22
CA LYS A 69 -15.97 6.31 16.38
C LYS A 69 -15.53 5.00 15.77
N LEU A 70 -14.66 5.08 14.76
CA LEU A 70 -14.09 3.92 14.08
C LEU A 70 -12.62 3.70 14.45
N ARG A 71 -12.21 4.18 15.63
CA ARG A 71 -10.82 4.01 16.11
C ARG A 71 -10.43 2.55 16.08
N MET A 72 -9.24 2.27 15.55
CA MET A 72 -8.67 0.93 15.51
C MET A 72 -8.57 0.33 16.93
N PRO A 73 -9.22 -0.80 17.21
CA PRO A 73 -9.06 -1.51 18.47
C PRO A 73 -7.62 -2.07 18.60
N ARG A 74 -7.13 -2.23 19.83
CA ARG A 74 -5.76 -2.72 20.07
C ARG A 74 -5.52 -4.17 19.64
N ASP A 75 -6.57 -4.94 19.47
CA ASP A 75 -6.52 -6.38 19.17
C ASP A 75 -6.73 -6.72 17.69
N ARG A 76 -6.93 -5.71 16.82
CA ARG A 76 -7.19 -5.92 15.40
C ARG A 76 -6.74 -4.72 14.56
N TYR A 77 -6.32 -4.99 13.33
CA TYR A 77 -5.74 -3.98 12.43
C TYR A 77 -6.80 -3.43 11.46
N ARG A 78 -7.88 -2.86 12.01
CA ARG A 78 -9.01 -2.32 11.21
C ARG A 78 -9.49 -1.01 11.79
N GLY A 79 -9.68 0.00 10.94
CA GLY A 79 -10.26 1.27 11.33
C GLY A 79 -9.29 2.44 11.30
N TYR A 80 -9.64 3.47 12.04
CA TYR A 80 -8.97 4.77 12.07
C TYR A 80 -7.83 4.81 13.09
N ILE A 81 -6.69 5.32 12.68
CA ILE A 81 -5.56 5.66 13.53
C ILE A 81 -5.41 7.18 13.55
N SER A 82 -5.44 7.75 14.74
CA SER A 82 -5.42 9.20 14.93
C SER A 82 -4.05 9.80 14.63
N LEU A 83 -4.06 11.08 14.25
CA LEU A 83 -2.85 11.86 14.00
C LEU A 83 -1.86 11.75 15.16
N GLY A 84 -0.61 11.48 14.84
CA GLY A 84 0.47 11.41 15.81
C GLY A 84 0.36 10.24 16.80
N SER A 85 -0.30 9.14 16.42
CA SER A 85 -0.45 7.96 17.30
C SER A 85 0.58 6.86 17.02
N GLU A 86 1.35 6.96 15.93
CA GLU A 86 2.34 5.97 15.50
C GLU A 86 3.69 6.64 15.22
N ALA A 87 4.77 5.90 15.40
CA ALA A 87 6.11 6.26 14.98
C ALA A 87 6.74 5.07 14.25
N LEU A 88 6.97 5.20 12.94
CA LEU A 88 7.49 4.12 12.10
C LEU A 88 8.96 3.81 12.38
N SER A 89 9.73 4.78 12.85
CA SER A 89 11.15 4.62 13.21
C SER A 89 11.40 3.57 14.30
N TYR A 90 10.38 3.18 15.08
CA TYR A 90 10.50 2.03 15.98
C TYR A 90 10.91 0.74 15.28
N SER A 91 10.64 0.59 13.99
CA SER A 91 11.07 -0.58 13.21
C SER A 91 12.60 -0.64 13.02
N LEU A 92 13.28 0.47 13.26
CA LEU A 92 14.74 0.61 13.20
C LEU A 92 15.38 0.81 14.58
N ASP A 93 14.64 0.55 15.67
CA ASP A 93 15.06 0.79 17.07
C ASP A 93 15.44 2.27 17.34
N GLU A 94 14.88 3.22 16.58
CA GLU A 94 15.09 4.64 16.76
C GLU A 94 13.93 5.28 17.53
N GLU A 95 14.22 6.01 18.60
CA GLU A 95 13.24 6.85 19.27
C GLU A 95 13.02 8.15 18.49
N SER A 96 11.79 8.41 18.08
CA SER A 96 11.41 9.65 17.43
C SER A 96 10.04 10.13 17.92
N PRO A 97 9.74 11.44 17.78
CA PRO A 97 8.37 11.91 17.95
C PRO A 97 7.43 11.17 17.00
N PRO A 98 6.13 11.01 17.39
CA PRO A 98 5.16 10.36 16.51
C PRO A 98 5.09 11.00 15.12
N ASP A 99 4.90 10.16 14.10
CA ASP A 99 4.74 10.59 12.72
C ASP A 99 3.52 11.51 12.56
N PHE A 100 3.66 12.54 11.73
CA PHE A 100 2.58 13.50 11.50
C PHE A 100 1.65 13.00 10.39
N LYS A 101 0.95 11.89 10.68
CA LYS A 101 -0.03 11.27 9.79
C LYS A 101 -1.21 10.71 10.56
N GLU A 102 -2.32 10.57 9.89
CA GLU A 102 -3.44 9.74 10.30
C GLU A 102 -3.72 8.70 9.23
N SER A 103 -4.40 7.62 9.57
CA SER A 103 -4.69 6.56 8.59
C SER A 103 -6.03 5.88 8.83
N PHE A 104 -6.52 5.22 7.78
CA PHE A 104 -7.64 4.29 7.88
C PHE A 104 -7.27 2.98 7.18
N SER A 105 -7.53 1.86 7.85
CA SER A 105 -7.10 0.53 7.40
C SER A 105 -8.25 -0.46 7.33
N ILE A 106 -8.23 -1.28 6.27
CA ILE A 106 -9.08 -2.46 6.11
C ILE A 106 -8.22 -3.69 5.80
N GLY A 107 -8.78 -4.87 5.97
CA GLY A 107 -8.18 -6.12 5.53
C GLY A 107 -9.02 -6.81 4.47
N PRO A 108 -8.84 -8.14 4.26
CA PRO A 108 -9.59 -8.91 3.29
C PRO A 108 -11.08 -8.61 3.33
N VAL A 109 -11.67 -8.41 2.15
CA VAL A 109 -13.03 -7.88 2.04
C VAL A 109 -14.06 -8.96 2.30
N ASP A 110 -13.86 -10.16 1.79
CA ASP A 110 -14.78 -11.28 1.92
C ASP A 110 -14.02 -12.56 2.34
N PRO A 111 -13.37 -12.57 3.54
CA PRO A 111 -12.63 -13.75 3.97
C PRO A 111 -13.61 -14.93 4.15
N PRO A 112 -13.22 -16.15 3.75
CA PRO A 112 -14.02 -17.34 3.98
C PRO A 112 -14.33 -17.57 5.46
N ASP A 113 -15.54 -18.04 5.77
CA ASP A 113 -15.92 -18.43 7.13
C ASP A 113 -15.52 -19.87 7.43
N ASP A 114 -14.23 -20.12 7.59
CA ASP A 114 -13.63 -21.42 7.86
C ASP A 114 -12.78 -21.42 9.16
N PRO A 115 -12.33 -22.59 9.65
CA PRO A 115 -11.52 -22.66 10.88
C PRO A 115 -10.21 -21.89 10.83
N TYR A 116 -9.56 -21.78 9.66
CA TYR A 116 -8.32 -21.02 9.53
C TYR A 116 -8.55 -19.52 9.78
N HIS A 117 -9.54 -18.93 9.11
CA HIS A 117 -9.84 -17.50 9.22
C HIS A 117 -10.36 -17.11 10.61
N ARG A 118 -10.95 -18.07 11.35
CA ARG A 118 -11.46 -17.89 12.73
C ARG A 118 -10.43 -18.21 13.83
N ALA A 119 -9.30 -18.82 13.50
CA ALA A 119 -8.28 -19.18 14.48
C ALA A 119 -7.71 -17.95 15.20
N ALA A 120 -7.19 -18.15 16.44
CA ALA A 120 -6.76 -17.05 17.30
C ALA A 120 -5.67 -16.15 16.68
N ALA A 121 -4.68 -16.72 16.00
CA ALA A 121 -3.61 -15.95 15.37
C ALA A 121 -4.05 -15.26 14.07
N PRO A 122 -4.60 -15.97 13.05
CA PRO A 122 -5.15 -15.33 11.86
C PRO A 122 -6.37 -14.45 12.14
N GLY A 123 -7.20 -14.79 13.13
CA GLY A 123 -8.45 -14.10 13.47
C GLY A 123 -8.33 -12.59 13.68
N LYS A 124 -7.18 -12.12 14.17
CA LYS A 124 -6.89 -10.68 14.27
C LYS A 124 -6.82 -10.01 12.89
N PHE A 125 -6.25 -10.71 11.91
CA PHE A 125 -6.03 -10.21 10.55
C PHE A 125 -7.26 -10.33 9.67
N PHE A 126 -8.20 -11.20 10.05
CA PHE A 126 -9.48 -11.41 9.38
C PHE A 126 -10.68 -10.85 10.16
N ALA A 127 -10.40 -10.03 11.18
CA ALA A 127 -11.46 -9.32 11.88
C ALA A 127 -12.32 -8.51 10.90
N PRO A 128 -13.63 -8.39 11.13
CA PRO A 128 -14.52 -7.62 10.29
C PRO A 128 -14.02 -6.19 10.08
N ASN A 129 -14.10 -5.71 8.84
CA ASN A 129 -13.76 -4.34 8.51
C ASN A 129 -14.74 -3.36 9.18
N LEU A 130 -14.24 -2.23 9.60
CA LEU A 130 -15.05 -1.12 10.08
C LEU A 130 -15.37 -0.20 8.90
N TRP A 131 -16.61 0.28 8.84
CA TRP A 131 -17.05 1.12 7.74
C TRP A 131 -17.71 2.40 8.26
N PRO A 132 -17.30 3.59 7.78
CA PRO A 132 -17.97 4.83 8.12
C PRO A 132 -19.32 4.92 7.41
N GLU A 133 -20.31 5.51 8.09
CA GLU A 133 -21.60 5.84 7.48
C GLU A 133 -21.45 6.98 6.46
N HIS A 134 -20.49 7.87 6.69
CA HIS A 134 -20.17 9.01 5.83
C HIS A 134 -18.66 9.08 5.54
N PRO A 135 -18.27 9.48 4.32
CA PRO A 135 -19.12 9.87 3.18
C PRO A 135 -19.86 8.68 2.57
N ALA A 136 -21.04 8.96 2.00
CA ALA A 136 -21.79 7.95 1.27
C ALA A 136 -20.94 7.33 0.13
N GLY A 137 -21.02 6.04 -0.06
CA GLY A 137 -20.25 5.32 -1.08
C GLY A 137 -18.81 4.96 -0.65
N PHE A 138 -18.41 5.23 0.60
CA PHE A 138 -17.06 4.88 1.08
C PHE A 138 -16.78 3.38 0.92
N ARG A 139 -17.63 2.53 1.51
CA ARG A 139 -17.43 1.09 1.49
C ARG A 139 -17.33 0.51 0.06
N PRO A 140 -18.29 0.70 -0.86
CA PRO A 140 -18.22 0.09 -2.19
C PRO A 140 -16.99 0.54 -3.01
N VAL A 141 -16.53 1.78 -2.87
CA VAL A 141 -15.31 2.26 -3.56
C VAL A 141 -14.07 1.57 -2.99
N TRP A 142 -13.95 1.50 -1.66
CA TRP A 142 -12.83 0.86 -0.98
C TRP A 142 -12.76 -0.64 -1.28
N GLU A 143 -13.90 -1.33 -1.28
CA GLU A 143 -13.98 -2.75 -1.64
C GLU A 143 -13.59 -2.99 -3.11
N ALA A 144 -14.08 -2.15 -4.03
CA ALA A 144 -13.72 -2.27 -5.45
C ALA A 144 -12.21 -2.04 -5.66
N TYR A 145 -11.64 -1.01 -5.03
CA TYR A 145 -10.22 -0.73 -5.12
C TYR A 145 -9.38 -1.84 -4.48
N TYR A 146 -9.80 -2.37 -3.34
CA TYR A 146 -9.13 -3.49 -2.67
C TYR A 146 -9.03 -4.72 -3.60
N ARG A 147 -10.13 -5.10 -4.27
CA ARG A 147 -10.14 -6.24 -5.22
C ARG A 147 -9.22 -6.00 -6.41
N GLU A 148 -9.11 -4.77 -6.91
CA GLU A 148 -8.15 -4.43 -7.95
C GLU A 148 -6.70 -4.54 -7.44
N MET A 149 -6.42 -4.16 -6.20
CA MET A 149 -5.08 -4.34 -5.61
C MET A 149 -4.75 -5.81 -5.40
N GLU A 150 -5.71 -6.66 -5.02
CA GLU A 150 -5.52 -8.13 -4.97
C GLU A 150 -5.14 -8.69 -6.35
N ARG A 151 -5.83 -8.24 -7.41
CA ARG A 151 -5.52 -8.64 -8.78
C ARG A 151 -4.10 -8.22 -9.20
N VAL A 152 -3.71 -7.00 -8.88
CA VAL A 152 -2.37 -6.49 -9.18
C VAL A 152 -1.31 -7.25 -8.36
N ALA A 153 -1.55 -7.48 -7.07
CA ALA A 153 -0.66 -8.24 -6.20
C ALA A 153 -0.44 -9.67 -6.73
N THR A 154 -1.52 -10.37 -7.09
CA THR A 154 -1.46 -11.71 -7.70
C THR A 154 -0.63 -11.70 -8.99
N THR A 155 -0.82 -10.67 -9.82
CA THR A 155 -0.03 -10.52 -11.06
C THR A 155 1.46 -10.34 -10.73
N LEU A 156 1.79 -9.50 -9.76
CA LEU A 156 3.18 -9.28 -9.36
C LEU A 156 3.81 -10.54 -8.76
N MET A 157 3.08 -11.30 -7.94
CA MET A 157 3.55 -12.59 -7.42
C MET A 157 3.85 -13.58 -8.55
N ARG A 158 3.05 -13.60 -9.61
CA ARG A 158 3.31 -14.43 -10.80
C ARG A 158 4.52 -13.92 -11.60
N ILE A 159 4.72 -12.61 -11.70
CA ILE A 159 5.93 -12.02 -12.30
C ILE A 159 7.17 -12.43 -11.50
N PHE A 160 7.11 -12.39 -10.17
CA PHE A 160 8.20 -12.83 -9.30
C PHE A 160 8.49 -14.33 -9.48
N ALA A 161 7.46 -15.18 -9.58
CA ALA A 161 7.67 -16.62 -9.82
C ALA A 161 8.46 -16.86 -11.11
N VAL A 162 8.08 -16.20 -12.20
CA VAL A 162 8.80 -16.32 -13.49
C VAL A 162 10.22 -15.74 -13.39
N GLY A 163 10.42 -14.61 -12.72
CA GLY A 163 11.75 -14.01 -12.49
C GLY A 163 12.69 -14.94 -11.72
N LEU A 164 12.14 -15.65 -10.74
CA LEU A 164 12.86 -16.65 -9.94
C LEU A 164 13.05 -18.01 -10.66
N GLY A 165 12.63 -18.12 -11.93
CA GLY A 165 12.75 -19.36 -12.71
C GLY A 165 11.77 -20.46 -12.29
N MET A 166 10.70 -20.10 -11.57
CA MET A 166 9.66 -21.02 -11.11
C MET A 166 8.49 -21.07 -12.08
N ASP A 167 7.59 -22.06 -11.89
CA ASP A 167 6.30 -22.05 -12.56
C ASP A 167 5.55 -20.75 -12.25
N LYS A 168 4.90 -20.18 -13.26
CA LYS A 168 4.16 -18.91 -13.14
C LYS A 168 3.15 -18.91 -11.98
N HIS A 169 2.56 -20.04 -11.67
CA HIS A 169 1.53 -20.23 -10.64
C HIS A 169 2.08 -20.72 -9.29
N PHE A 170 3.41 -20.75 -9.14
CA PHE A 170 4.07 -21.29 -7.96
C PHE A 170 3.58 -20.68 -6.64
N PHE A 171 3.24 -19.40 -6.64
CA PHE A 171 2.76 -18.71 -5.44
C PHE A 171 1.25 -18.70 -5.27
N ASP A 172 0.46 -19.12 -6.25
CA ASP A 172 -1.00 -18.98 -6.23
C ASP A 172 -1.63 -19.66 -5.00
N ASP A 173 -1.19 -20.87 -4.64
CA ASP A 173 -1.66 -21.63 -3.46
C ASP A 173 -1.01 -21.20 -2.13
N LYS A 174 -0.07 -20.28 -2.16
CA LYS A 174 0.62 -19.74 -0.98
C LYS A 174 0.10 -18.39 -0.54
N VAL A 175 -0.63 -17.73 -1.43
CA VAL A 175 -1.23 -16.41 -1.20
C VAL A 175 -2.77 -16.44 -1.31
N ASP A 176 -3.38 -17.62 -1.43
CA ASP A 176 -4.83 -17.80 -1.51
C ASP A 176 -5.57 -17.41 -0.21
N ARG A 177 -4.86 -17.45 0.92
CA ARG A 177 -5.34 -17.05 2.25
C ARG A 177 -4.51 -15.94 2.86
N HIS A 178 -4.26 -14.91 2.06
CA HIS A 178 -3.40 -13.79 2.45
C HIS A 178 -4.01 -12.94 3.56
N ILE A 179 -3.16 -12.34 4.37
CA ILE A 179 -3.53 -11.43 5.47
C ILE A 179 -3.28 -9.96 5.10
N THR A 180 -3.44 -9.60 3.85
CA THR A 180 -3.17 -8.25 3.32
C THR A 180 -3.85 -7.18 4.15
N ASN A 181 -3.11 -6.14 4.50
CA ASN A 181 -3.63 -4.92 5.06
C ASN A 181 -3.61 -3.83 4.00
N PHE A 182 -4.71 -3.12 3.83
CA PHE A 182 -4.83 -1.98 2.94
C PHE A 182 -5.08 -0.72 3.76
N SER A 183 -4.21 0.27 3.61
CA SER A 183 -4.26 1.51 4.37
C SER A 183 -4.19 2.72 3.45
N VAL A 184 -5.01 3.73 3.74
CA VAL A 184 -4.79 5.08 3.22
C VAL A 184 -4.17 5.93 4.31
N LEU A 185 -3.03 6.52 3.99
CA LEU A 185 -2.30 7.44 4.86
C LEU A 185 -2.63 8.86 4.44
N HIS A 186 -3.08 9.66 5.39
CA HIS A 186 -3.36 11.08 5.19
C HIS A 186 -2.34 11.93 5.94
N TYR A 187 -1.72 12.83 5.21
CA TYR A 187 -0.72 13.78 5.72
C TYR A 187 -1.32 15.20 5.66
N PRO A 188 -2.02 15.64 6.72
CA PRO A 188 -2.68 16.95 6.71
C PRO A 188 -1.67 18.10 6.65
N GLU A 189 -2.17 19.30 6.36
CA GLU A 189 -1.37 20.51 6.51
C GLU A 189 -0.86 20.64 7.94
N GLN A 190 0.36 21.10 8.07
CA GLN A 190 1.02 21.26 9.37
C GLN A 190 1.04 22.74 9.75
N PRO A 191 0.05 23.22 10.53
CA PRO A 191 -0.10 24.64 10.83
C PRO A 191 0.97 25.19 11.78
N LYS A 192 1.73 24.30 12.43
CA LYS A 192 2.82 24.65 13.33
C LYS A 192 4.11 23.96 12.85
N PRO A 193 5.28 24.52 13.12
CA PRO A 193 6.54 23.84 12.86
C PRO A 193 6.56 22.44 13.51
N PRO A 194 7.18 21.44 12.85
CA PRO A 194 7.32 20.11 13.44
C PRO A 194 8.17 20.17 14.72
N LEU A 195 7.96 19.19 15.60
CA LEU A 195 8.86 18.98 16.73
C LEU A 195 10.27 18.64 16.20
N PRO A 196 11.34 18.94 16.96
CA PRO A 196 12.69 18.51 16.58
C PRO A 196 12.72 17.00 16.30
N GLY A 197 13.19 16.62 15.10
CA GLY A 197 13.23 15.23 14.66
C GLY A 197 11.88 14.62 14.22
N GLN A 198 10.78 15.37 14.28
CA GLN A 198 9.49 14.88 13.82
C GLN A 198 9.42 14.85 12.29
N LEU A 199 9.07 13.69 11.74
CA LEU A 199 8.81 13.47 10.33
C LEU A 199 7.32 13.24 10.07
N ARG A 200 6.90 13.34 8.83
CA ARG A 200 5.56 12.92 8.39
C ARG A 200 5.43 11.39 8.39
N ALA A 201 6.50 10.71 7.99
CA ALA A 201 6.71 9.28 8.14
C ALA A 201 8.21 9.04 8.34
N GLY A 202 8.60 8.35 9.41
CA GLY A 202 9.98 7.99 9.67
C GLY A 202 10.50 6.95 8.67
N ALA A 203 11.83 6.84 8.56
CA ALA A 203 12.45 5.76 7.81
C ALA A 203 12.06 4.40 8.39
N HIS A 204 11.72 3.44 7.55
CA HIS A 204 11.32 2.11 7.97
C HIS A 204 11.48 1.11 6.83
N THR A 205 11.42 -0.17 7.17
CA THR A 205 11.21 -1.27 6.22
C THR A 205 9.80 -1.83 6.39
N ASP A 206 9.18 -2.22 5.28
CA ASP A 206 7.85 -2.80 5.31
C ASP A 206 7.88 -4.27 5.73
N TYR A 207 6.82 -4.71 6.40
CA TYR A 207 6.58 -6.13 6.67
C TYR A 207 5.92 -6.81 5.47
N GLY A 208 6.15 -8.12 5.34
CA GLY A 208 5.52 -8.94 4.30
C GLY A 208 6.40 -9.13 3.09
N SER A 209 5.82 -9.69 2.02
CA SER A 209 6.53 -10.04 0.79
C SER A 209 6.48 -8.94 -0.27
N LEU A 210 5.47 -8.07 -0.24
CA LEU A 210 5.25 -7.02 -1.23
C LEU A 210 4.42 -5.89 -0.65
N THR A 211 4.85 -4.66 -0.88
CA THR A 211 4.03 -3.46 -0.67
C THR A 211 3.75 -2.78 -1.99
N ILE A 212 2.47 -2.51 -2.25
CA ILE A 212 2.03 -1.70 -3.39
C ILE A 212 1.64 -0.33 -2.86
N LEU A 213 2.35 0.70 -3.28
CA LEU A 213 2.13 2.08 -2.85
C LEU A 213 1.66 2.94 -4.03
N LYS A 214 0.56 3.66 -3.85
CA LYS A 214 0.06 4.67 -4.78
C LYS A 214 0.14 6.04 -4.12
N PRO A 215 1.21 6.83 -4.37
CA PRO A 215 1.28 8.20 -3.88
C PRO A 215 0.26 9.08 -4.62
N ASP A 216 -0.16 10.17 -3.97
CA ASP A 216 -0.95 11.20 -4.62
C ASP A 216 -0.07 12.12 -5.48
N ASN A 217 -0.69 13.17 -6.08
CA ASN A 217 0.01 14.12 -6.95
C ASN A 217 0.70 15.26 -6.18
N ALA A 218 0.79 15.18 -4.84
CA ALA A 218 1.48 16.18 -4.04
C ALA A 218 2.99 16.20 -4.35
N PRO A 219 3.65 17.35 -4.23
CA PRO A 219 5.07 17.44 -4.49
C PRO A 219 5.90 16.81 -3.37
N GLY A 220 6.86 15.95 -3.74
CA GLY A 220 7.90 15.41 -2.85
C GLY A 220 7.39 14.35 -1.86
N GLY A 221 8.17 14.12 -0.84
CA GLY A 221 7.84 13.35 0.36
C GLY A 221 8.31 11.91 0.37
N LEU A 222 8.05 11.14 -0.66
CA LEU A 222 8.46 9.74 -0.71
C LEU A 222 9.90 9.60 -1.21
N GLN A 223 10.72 8.94 -0.41
CA GLN A 223 12.14 8.69 -0.70
C GLN A 223 12.47 7.23 -0.42
N VAL A 224 13.46 6.71 -1.12
CA VAL A 224 14.04 5.38 -0.92
C VAL A 224 15.51 5.56 -0.54
N GLN A 225 15.97 4.82 0.47
CA GLN A 225 17.38 4.83 0.86
C GLN A 225 18.14 3.71 0.14
N LYS A 226 19.26 4.06 -0.49
CA LYS A 226 20.22 3.13 -1.07
C LYS A 226 21.64 3.57 -0.75
N ASP A 227 22.45 2.66 -0.26
CA ASP A 227 23.89 2.91 0.05
C ASP A 227 24.10 4.20 0.89
N GLY A 228 23.20 4.47 1.83
CA GLY A 228 23.25 5.64 2.70
C GLY A 228 22.75 6.96 2.06
N ALA A 229 22.32 6.94 0.80
CA ALA A 229 21.77 8.10 0.10
C ALA A 229 20.25 7.99 -0.08
N TRP A 230 19.54 9.12 0.02
CA TRP A 230 18.10 9.19 -0.23
C TRP A 230 17.82 9.53 -1.69
N ILE A 231 16.95 8.74 -2.32
CA ILE A 231 16.53 8.88 -3.72
C ILE A 231 15.06 9.27 -3.73
N ASP A 232 14.72 10.39 -4.37
CA ASP A 232 13.32 10.82 -4.53
C ASP A 232 12.55 9.87 -5.46
N VAL A 233 11.37 9.44 -5.03
CA VAL A 233 10.46 8.68 -5.88
C VAL A 233 9.74 9.64 -6.82
N ARG A 234 9.95 9.46 -8.14
CA ARG A 234 9.27 10.27 -9.15
C ARG A 234 7.77 9.95 -9.19
N ASN A 235 6.96 10.99 -9.08
CA ASN A 235 5.54 10.86 -9.36
C ASN A 235 5.32 10.92 -10.89
N LEU A 236 4.97 9.80 -11.52
CA LEU A 236 4.77 9.71 -12.96
C LEU A 236 3.50 10.43 -13.46
N HIS A 237 2.59 10.78 -12.57
CA HIS A 237 1.37 11.54 -12.92
C HIS A 237 1.59 13.05 -12.99
N ARG A 238 2.80 13.55 -12.70
CA ARG A 238 3.18 14.92 -12.98
C ARG A 238 3.58 15.04 -14.45
N GLN A 239 2.65 15.36 -15.31
CA GLN A 239 3.03 16.02 -16.56
C GLN A 239 3.57 17.41 -16.20
N PRO A 240 4.75 17.81 -16.70
CA PRO A 240 5.17 19.20 -16.60
C PRO A 240 4.10 20.06 -17.27
N ARG A 241 3.57 21.04 -16.55
CA ARG A 241 2.76 22.10 -17.14
C ARG A 241 3.65 22.99 -18.00
#